data_fd939fa6dbcbb2011faa4fe5767ebc42
#
_entry.id   fd939fa6dbcbb2011faa4fe5767ebc42
#
_cell.length_a   1.000
_cell.length_b   1.000
_cell.length_c   1.000
_cell.angle_alpha   90.00
_cell.angle_beta   90.00
_cell.angle_gamma   90.00
#
_symmetry.space_group_name_H-M   'P 1'
#
loop_
_entity.id
_entity.type
_entity.pdbx_description
1 polymer ?
#
loop_
_entity_poly.entity_id
_entity_poly.type
_entity_poly.pdbx_seq_one_letter_code
_entity_poly.pdbx_strand_id
1 'polypeptide(L)'
;MYWRDLLERRWLQVLERGGGNRGWLRELGRYYRGMTEQEFWVRYTVGRMDAATLWERKPRTGEADYRSFYAESDYWVLRQMYYHRHSSFHWIARALRRGGRAGDFCEYGSGVAPVTAWLRPRLPGWRYTLVDLPSPMLEFARWRFRGVPTVETREPGLGADLPLTRDYDGIACLEVLEHVINPLQVVRHLAEHLKPGGSLFLNFVEEPGGDENLAEAAAERAAAIEYLNRALEPVTALAVRGPDVHRAHYVRPRR
;
A
#
# COMPACT_ATOMS: atom_id res chain seq x y z
N MET A 1 -23.26 10.29 8.25
CA MET A 1 -22.29 9.60 7.42
C MET A 1 -22.71 9.53 5.94
N TYR A 2 -23.92 9.14 5.60
CA TYR A 2 -24.44 8.97 4.22
C TYR A 2 -24.39 10.23 3.31
N TRP A 3 -24.65 11.42 3.84
CA TRP A 3 -24.74 12.67 3.06
C TRP A 3 -23.39 13.25 2.64
N ARG A 4 -22.34 13.06 3.44
CA ARG A 4 -20.97 13.47 3.10
C ARG A 4 -20.45 12.68 1.90
N ASP A 5 -20.65 11.36 1.91
CA ASP A 5 -20.26 10.47 0.81
C ASP A 5 -21.00 10.79 -0.51
N LEU A 6 -22.27 11.20 -0.42
CA LEU A 6 -23.08 11.57 -1.59
C LEU A 6 -22.62 12.91 -2.20
N LEU A 7 -22.26 13.86 -1.35
CA LEU A 7 -21.72 15.17 -1.79
C LEU A 7 -20.32 15.01 -2.38
N GLU A 8 -19.48 14.19 -1.76
CA GLU A 8 -18.13 13.86 -2.27
C GLU A 8 -18.21 13.16 -3.63
N ARG A 9 -19.12 12.22 -3.80
CA ARG A 9 -19.40 11.56 -5.10
C ARG A 9 -19.87 12.55 -6.17
N ARG A 10 -20.77 13.49 -5.85
CA ARG A 10 -21.22 14.52 -6.78
C ARG A 10 -20.08 15.48 -7.18
N TRP A 11 -19.27 15.89 -6.23
CA TRP A 11 -18.09 16.73 -6.50
C TRP A 11 -17.06 16.00 -7.37
N LEU A 12 -16.77 14.75 -7.06
CA LEU A 12 -15.84 13.93 -7.83
C LEU A 12 -16.35 13.65 -9.25
N GLN A 13 -17.65 13.40 -9.43
CA GLN A 13 -18.26 13.28 -10.77
C GLN A 13 -18.17 14.58 -11.59
N VAL A 14 -18.25 15.73 -10.95
CA VAL A 14 -18.09 17.04 -11.62
C VAL A 14 -16.63 17.25 -12.05
N LEU A 15 -15.67 16.91 -11.19
CA LEU A 15 -14.24 16.98 -11.51
C LEU A 15 -13.83 15.98 -12.61
N GLU A 16 -14.44 14.80 -12.63
CA GLU A 16 -14.17 13.76 -13.64
C GLU A 16 -14.81 14.06 -15.02
N ARG A 17 -15.89 14.83 -15.07
CA ARG A 17 -16.48 15.32 -16.33
C ARG A 17 -15.59 16.27 -17.12
N GLY A 18 -14.59 16.85 -16.44
CA GLY A 18 -13.55 17.71 -17.03
C GLY A 18 -12.40 17.00 -17.73
N GLY A 19 -12.51 15.71 -18.12
CA GLY A 19 -11.46 14.99 -18.86
C GLY A 19 -10.42 14.28 -17.96
N GLY A 20 -10.76 14.01 -16.70
CA GLY A 20 -9.91 13.31 -15.74
C GLY A 20 -9.43 11.93 -16.24
N ASN A 21 -8.24 11.55 -15.82
CA ASN A 21 -7.57 10.30 -16.20
C ASN A 21 -8.43 9.06 -15.85
N ARG A 22 -9.24 8.57 -16.79
CA ARG A 22 -10.04 7.34 -16.67
C ARG A 22 -9.23 6.07 -16.94
N GLY A 23 -7.90 6.16 -16.92
CA GLY A 23 -6.99 5.02 -17.15
C GLY A 23 -7.26 3.88 -16.18
N TRP A 24 -7.50 4.18 -14.92
CA TRP A 24 -7.83 3.22 -13.87
C TRP A 24 -9.11 2.42 -14.13
N LEU A 25 -10.18 3.07 -14.63
CA LEU A 25 -11.44 2.41 -14.95
C LEU A 25 -11.31 1.52 -16.19
N ARG A 26 -10.54 1.97 -17.20
CA ARG A 26 -10.22 1.12 -18.37
C ARG A 26 -9.40 -0.11 -17.98
N GLU A 27 -8.52 0.02 -17.00
CA GLU A 27 -7.73 -1.09 -16.48
C GLU A 27 -8.61 -2.10 -15.74
N LEU A 28 -9.52 -1.64 -14.87
CA LEU A 28 -10.54 -2.48 -14.25
C LEU A 28 -11.44 -3.16 -15.28
N GLY A 29 -11.88 -2.43 -16.30
CA GLY A 29 -12.69 -2.98 -17.39
C GLY A 29 -11.98 -4.11 -18.15
N ARG A 30 -10.65 -4.03 -18.32
CA ARG A 30 -9.85 -5.11 -18.92
C ARG A 30 -9.72 -6.32 -17.98
N TYR A 31 -9.49 -6.08 -16.70
CA TYR A 31 -9.35 -7.14 -15.71
C TYR A 31 -10.67 -7.91 -15.51
N TYR A 32 -11.75 -7.19 -15.33
CA TYR A 32 -13.11 -7.75 -15.14
C TYR A 32 -13.88 -7.99 -16.45
N ARG A 33 -13.19 -8.03 -17.61
CA ARG A 33 -13.74 -8.40 -18.91
C ARG A 33 -14.97 -7.59 -19.36
N GLY A 34 -14.88 -6.28 -19.23
CA GLY A 34 -15.90 -5.36 -19.72
C GLY A 34 -16.66 -4.59 -18.65
N MET A 35 -16.15 -4.55 -17.39
CA MET A 35 -16.76 -3.75 -16.33
C MET A 35 -16.98 -2.31 -16.80
N THR A 36 -18.22 -1.88 -16.74
CA THR A 36 -18.63 -0.50 -17.01
C THR A 36 -18.47 0.38 -15.76
N GLU A 37 -18.54 1.70 -15.93
CA GLU A 37 -18.53 2.63 -14.80
C GLU A 37 -19.75 2.42 -13.88
N GLN A 38 -20.90 2.11 -14.43
CA GLN A 38 -22.11 1.82 -13.66
C GLN A 38 -21.93 0.56 -12.80
N GLU A 39 -21.41 -0.52 -13.39
CA GLU A 39 -21.11 -1.76 -12.65
C GLU A 39 -20.05 -1.53 -11.57
N PHE A 40 -19.02 -0.72 -11.85
CA PHE A 40 -18.04 -0.33 -10.85
C PHE A 40 -18.73 0.28 -9.62
N TRP A 41 -19.60 1.26 -9.81
CA TRP A 41 -20.27 1.93 -8.69
C TRP A 41 -21.22 1.01 -7.92
N VAL A 42 -21.92 0.10 -8.61
CA VAL A 42 -22.76 -0.91 -7.94
C VAL A 42 -21.89 -1.82 -7.08
N ARG A 43 -20.85 -2.45 -7.66
CA ARG A 43 -19.97 -3.37 -6.93
C ARG A 43 -19.21 -2.66 -5.80
N TYR A 44 -18.74 -1.45 -6.02
CA TYR A 44 -18.06 -0.65 -5.00
C TYR A 44 -18.98 -0.36 -3.81
N THR A 45 -20.22 0.01 -4.04
CA THR A 45 -21.17 0.36 -2.98
C THR A 45 -21.59 -0.89 -2.19
N VAL A 46 -21.95 -1.97 -2.87
CA VAL A 46 -22.31 -3.24 -2.25
C VAL A 46 -21.12 -3.80 -1.46
N GLY A 47 -19.95 -3.89 -2.11
CA GLY A 47 -18.74 -4.43 -1.48
C GLY A 47 -18.29 -3.64 -0.26
N ARG A 48 -18.49 -2.32 -0.23
CA ARG A 48 -18.24 -1.50 0.97
C ARG A 48 -19.13 -1.88 2.15
N MET A 49 -20.41 -2.11 1.89
CA MET A 49 -21.36 -2.53 2.93
C MET A 49 -21.03 -3.93 3.44
N ASP A 50 -20.71 -4.84 2.54
CA ASP A 50 -20.36 -6.22 2.87
C ASP A 50 -19.04 -6.27 3.66
N ALA A 51 -18.03 -5.48 3.26
CA ALA A 51 -16.76 -5.40 3.96
C ALA A 51 -16.90 -4.87 5.40
N ALA A 52 -17.71 -3.82 5.61
CA ALA A 52 -18.00 -3.31 6.94
C ALA A 52 -18.69 -4.37 7.83
N THR A 53 -19.69 -5.07 7.27
CA THR A 53 -20.39 -6.15 7.98
C THR A 53 -19.45 -7.32 8.28
N LEU A 54 -18.55 -7.65 7.34
CA LEU A 54 -17.56 -8.72 7.52
C LEU A 54 -16.56 -8.36 8.61
N TRP A 55 -16.10 -7.10 8.64
CA TRP A 55 -15.18 -6.59 9.67
C TRP A 55 -15.77 -6.68 11.07
N GLU A 56 -17.07 -6.36 11.23
CA GLU A 56 -17.76 -6.44 12.52
C GLU A 56 -17.97 -7.89 12.99
N ARG A 57 -18.19 -8.83 12.07
CA ARG A 57 -18.57 -10.22 12.38
C ARG A 57 -17.38 -11.17 12.54
N LYS A 58 -16.25 -10.91 11.88
CA LYS A 58 -15.11 -11.81 11.94
C LYS A 58 -14.39 -11.75 13.29
N PRO A 59 -13.97 -12.91 13.82
CA PRO A 59 -12.99 -12.94 14.89
C PRO A 59 -11.73 -12.21 14.42
N ARG A 60 -11.10 -11.51 15.34
CA ARG A 60 -9.84 -10.78 15.11
C ARG A 60 -8.83 -11.21 16.16
N THR A 61 -8.59 -12.52 16.22
CA THR A 61 -7.80 -13.17 17.26
C THR A 61 -6.37 -13.44 16.81
N GLY A 62 -6.10 -13.31 15.51
CA GLY A 62 -4.78 -13.57 14.97
C GLY A 62 -4.62 -13.25 13.50
N GLU A 63 -3.39 -13.39 12.99
CA GLU A 63 -3.00 -13.04 11.61
C GLU A 63 -3.84 -13.76 10.55
N ALA A 64 -4.22 -15.01 10.79
CA ALA A 64 -5.05 -15.78 9.85
C ALA A 64 -6.43 -15.14 9.62
N ASP A 65 -7.02 -14.53 10.66
CA ASP A 65 -8.32 -13.87 10.55
C ASP A 65 -8.22 -12.63 9.66
N TYR A 66 -7.16 -11.82 9.84
CA TYR A 66 -6.92 -10.64 9.01
C TYR A 66 -6.62 -11.01 7.56
N ARG A 67 -5.81 -12.04 7.32
CA ARG A 67 -5.55 -12.54 5.97
C ARG A 67 -6.83 -12.98 5.28
N SER A 68 -7.69 -13.72 5.97
CA SER A 68 -8.96 -14.18 5.41
C SER A 68 -9.92 -13.03 5.09
N PHE A 69 -9.87 -11.96 5.87
CA PHE A 69 -10.68 -10.76 5.62
C PHE A 69 -10.36 -10.12 4.27
N TYR A 70 -9.09 -9.93 3.96
CA TYR A 70 -8.67 -9.35 2.67
C TYR A 70 -8.83 -10.33 1.50
N ALA A 71 -8.84 -11.64 1.76
CA ALA A 71 -9.00 -12.65 0.73
C ALA A 71 -10.45 -12.83 0.25
N GLU A 72 -11.45 -12.43 1.05
CA GLU A 72 -12.86 -12.75 0.77
C GLU A 72 -13.56 -11.81 -0.20
N SER A 73 -12.99 -10.65 -0.53
CA SER A 73 -13.69 -9.67 -1.36
C SER A 73 -12.79 -8.99 -2.38
N ASP A 74 -13.28 -8.92 -3.62
CA ASP A 74 -12.67 -8.12 -4.67
C ASP A 74 -12.98 -6.60 -4.55
N TYR A 75 -13.79 -6.22 -3.57
CA TYR A 75 -14.05 -4.83 -3.21
C TYR A 75 -12.75 -4.06 -2.97
N TRP A 76 -11.74 -4.70 -2.36
CA TRP A 76 -10.44 -4.08 -2.08
C TRP A 76 -9.70 -3.66 -3.34
N VAL A 77 -9.83 -4.41 -4.44
CA VAL A 77 -9.30 -4.03 -5.75
C VAL A 77 -9.98 -2.75 -6.23
N LEU A 78 -11.30 -2.69 -6.17
CA LEU A 78 -12.09 -1.54 -6.60
C LEU A 78 -11.77 -0.30 -5.74
N ARG A 79 -11.70 -0.48 -4.40
CA ARG A 79 -11.38 0.58 -3.45
C ARG A 79 -9.99 1.17 -3.72
N GLN A 80 -8.96 0.34 -3.81
CA GLN A 80 -7.59 0.82 -4.02
C GLN A 80 -7.42 1.47 -5.40
N MET A 81 -7.99 0.90 -6.45
CA MET A 81 -7.94 1.50 -7.80
C MET A 81 -8.61 2.86 -7.83
N TYR A 82 -9.74 3.02 -7.14
CA TYR A 82 -10.43 4.31 -7.03
C TYR A 82 -9.65 5.30 -6.15
N TYR A 83 -9.15 4.87 -4.99
CA TYR A 83 -8.39 5.68 -4.06
C TYR A 83 -7.12 6.24 -4.71
N HIS A 84 -6.38 5.42 -5.44
CA HIS A 84 -5.12 5.78 -6.07
C HIS A 84 -5.25 6.38 -7.48
N ARG A 85 -6.45 6.62 -8.01
CA ARG A 85 -6.66 7.11 -9.39
C ARG A 85 -5.96 8.43 -9.71
N HIS A 86 -5.70 9.26 -8.70
CA HIS A 86 -5.00 10.54 -8.80
C HIS A 86 -3.69 10.59 -8.02
N SER A 87 -3.26 9.47 -7.45
CA SER A 87 -2.02 9.43 -6.67
C SER A 87 -0.80 9.68 -7.53
N SER A 88 0.17 10.38 -6.96
CA SER A 88 1.47 10.60 -7.58
C SER A 88 2.59 10.34 -6.57
N PHE A 89 3.65 9.69 -7.04
CA PHE A 89 4.78 9.29 -6.20
C PHE A 89 6.08 9.98 -6.67
N HIS A 90 5.96 11.27 -7.04
CA HIS A 90 7.11 12.09 -7.49
C HIS A 90 8.22 12.16 -6.45
N TRP A 91 7.87 12.24 -5.16
CA TRP A 91 8.81 12.31 -4.07
C TRP A 91 9.65 11.05 -3.95
N ILE A 92 9.06 9.85 -4.13
CA ILE A 92 9.77 8.57 -4.19
C ILE A 92 10.70 8.56 -5.41
N ALA A 93 10.16 8.82 -6.61
CA ALA A 93 10.97 8.83 -7.83
C ALA A 93 12.15 9.80 -7.76
N ARG A 94 11.96 10.97 -7.14
CA ARG A 94 13.03 11.96 -6.94
C ARG A 94 14.14 11.43 -6.02
N ALA A 95 13.77 10.76 -4.94
CA ALA A 95 14.73 10.18 -4.01
C ALA A 95 15.51 9.04 -4.68
N LEU A 96 14.81 8.10 -5.35
CA LEU A 96 15.44 6.97 -6.02
C LEU A 96 16.40 7.38 -7.14
N ARG A 97 16.05 8.42 -7.94
CA ARG A 97 16.96 8.95 -8.99
C ARG A 97 18.28 9.49 -8.45
N ARG A 98 18.31 9.98 -7.21
CA ARG A 98 19.56 10.42 -6.56
C ARG A 98 20.50 9.26 -6.25
N GLY A 99 19.94 8.06 -6.02
CA GLY A 99 20.69 6.83 -5.80
C GLY A 99 21.24 6.20 -7.09
N GLY A 100 20.63 6.48 -8.25
CA GLY A 100 21.08 5.93 -9.52
C GLY A 100 20.00 5.82 -10.61
N ARG A 101 20.43 5.32 -11.78
CA ARG A 101 19.53 5.07 -12.93
C ARG A 101 18.92 3.67 -12.91
N ALA A 102 19.46 2.77 -12.11
CA ALA A 102 19.02 1.39 -11.95
C ALA A 102 19.11 1.00 -10.47
N GLY A 103 18.29 0.06 -10.04
CA GLY A 103 18.26 -0.42 -8.65
C GLY A 103 17.15 -1.43 -8.43
N ASP A 104 17.00 -1.82 -7.16
CA ASP A 104 15.97 -2.72 -6.67
C ASP A 104 15.00 -1.94 -5.78
N PHE A 105 13.71 -2.00 -6.10
CA PHE A 105 12.66 -1.36 -5.34
C PHE A 105 11.65 -2.40 -4.86
N CYS A 106 11.22 -2.28 -3.60
CA CYS A 106 10.16 -3.08 -3.01
C CYS A 106 8.95 -2.21 -2.68
N GLU A 107 7.76 -2.65 -3.08
CA GLU A 107 6.48 -2.13 -2.62
C GLU A 107 5.91 -3.15 -1.64
N TYR A 108 6.05 -2.89 -0.35
CA TYR A 108 5.62 -3.75 0.75
C TYR A 108 4.19 -3.37 1.17
N GLY A 109 3.29 -4.35 1.22
CA GLY A 109 1.86 -4.11 1.29
C GLY A 109 1.36 -3.51 -0.03
N SER A 110 1.74 -4.16 -1.14
CA SER A 110 1.59 -3.56 -2.47
C SER A 110 0.13 -3.39 -2.92
N GLY A 111 -0.79 -4.20 -2.42
CA GLY A 111 -2.16 -4.21 -2.88
C GLY A 111 -2.24 -4.36 -4.40
N VAL A 112 -2.90 -3.40 -5.06
CA VAL A 112 -2.96 -3.30 -6.52
C VAL A 112 -1.69 -2.69 -7.16
N ALA A 113 -0.64 -2.50 -6.37
CA ALA A 113 0.67 -1.95 -6.74
C ALA A 113 0.62 -0.55 -7.40
N PRO A 114 0.02 0.44 -6.74
CA PRO A 114 -0.11 1.78 -7.30
C PRO A 114 1.25 2.51 -7.43
N VAL A 115 2.18 2.29 -6.48
CA VAL A 115 3.51 2.92 -6.50
C VAL A 115 4.32 2.39 -7.66
N THR A 116 4.40 1.08 -7.81
CA THR A 116 5.12 0.42 -8.92
C THR A 116 4.51 0.79 -10.27
N ALA A 117 3.19 0.80 -10.39
CA ALA A 117 2.51 1.20 -11.62
C ALA A 117 2.88 2.64 -12.04
N TRP A 118 3.08 3.52 -11.06
CA TRP A 118 3.46 4.90 -11.30
C TRP A 118 4.97 5.07 -11.55
N LEU A 119 5.82 4.34 -10.81
CA LEU A 119 7.29 4.45 -10.89
C LEU A 119 7.87 3.81 -12.15
N ARG A 120 7.41 2.61 -12.51
CA ARG A 120 8.01 1.78 -13.56
C ARG A 120 8.20 2.50 -14.91
N PRO A 121 7.22 3.22 -15.47
CA PRO A 121 7.43 3.94 -16.74
C PRO A 121 8.40 5.11 -16.61
N ARG A 122 8.70 5.57 -15.40
CA ARG A 122 9.58 6.69 -15.09
C ARG A 122 10.98 6.27 -14.66
N LEU A 123 11.11 5.03 -14.23
CA LEU A 123 12.37 4.40 -13.77
C LEU A 123 12.49 3.02 -14.43
N PRO A 124 12.64 2.96 -15.78
CA PRO A 124 12.60 1.69 -16.53
C PRO A 124 13.79 0.76 -16.25
N GLY A 125 14.91 1.29 -15.74
CA GLY A 125 16.08 0.50 -15.35
C GLY A 125 15.99 -0.19 -14.00
N TRP A 126 14.86 -0.03 -13.29
CA TRP A 126 14.66 -0.58 -11.94
C TRP A 126 13.93 -1.93 -11.99
N ARG A 127 14.27 -2.80 -11.03
CA ARG A 127 13.54 -4.03 -10.72
C ARG A 127 12.61 -3.78 -9.56
N TYR A 128 11.43 -4.39 -9.60
CA TYR A 128 10.36 -4.16 -8.63
C TYR A 128 9.94 -5.49 -7.99
N THR A 129 9.88 -5.52 -6.66
CA THR A 129 9.30 -6.61 -5.89
C THR A 129 8.02 -6.12 -5.25
N LEU A 130 6.93 -6.79 -5.52
CA LEU A 130 5.63 -6.54 -4.90
C LEU A 130 5.43 -7.56 -3.78
N VAL A 131 5.21 -7.09 -2.57
CA VAL A 131 4.96 -7.95 -1.41
C VAL A 131 3.57 -7.67 -0.88
N ASP A 132 2.72 -8.67 -0.85
CA ASP A 132 1.39 -8.59 -0.23
C ASP A 132 0.87 -9.96 0.18
N LEU A 133 -0.16 -9.96 1.02
CA LEU A 133 -0.92 -11.15 1.37
C LEU A 133 -1.58 -11.76 0.13
N PRO A 134 -1.76 -13.10 0.07
CA PRO A 134 -2.57 -13.71 -0.97
C PRO A 134 -4.00 -13.15 -0.90
N SER A 135 -4.38 -12.38 -1.91
CA SER A 135 -5.62 -11.63 -1.94
C SER A 135 -6.01 -11.28 -3.37
N PRO A 136 -7.26 -10.92 -3.66
CA PRO A 136 -7.68 -10.39 -4.96
C PRO A 136 -6.86 -9.18 -5.42
N MET A 137 -6.32 -8.38 -4.49
CA MET A 137 -5.46 -7.24 -4.81
C MET A 137 -4.12 -7.71 -5.40
N LEU A 138 -3.46 -8.68 -4.77
CA LEU A 138 -2.21 -9.24 -5.28
C LEU A 138 -2.42 -9.96 -6.62
N GLU A 139 -3.55 -10.66 -6.80
CA GLU A 139 -3.90 -11.27 -8.08
C GLU A 139 -4.11 -10.21 -9.18
N PHE A 140 -4.74 -9.09 -8.85
CA PHE A 140 -4.83 -7.95 -9.76
C PHE A 140 -3.45 -7.40 -10.11
N ALA A 141 -2.54 -7.25 -9.14
CA ALA A 141 -1.18 -6.78 -9.38
C ALA A 141 -0.40 -7.76 -10.28
N ARG A 142 -0.53 -9.08 -10.07
CA ARG A 142 0.03 -10.12 -10.96
C ARG A 142 -0.50 -10.01 -12.39
N TRP A 143 -1.81 -9.83 -12.54
CA TRP A 143 -2.42 -9.60 -13.85
C TRP A 143 -1.91 -8.31 -14.49
N ARG A 144 -1.82 -7.22 -13.73
CA ARG A 144 -1.35 -5.90 -14.17
C ARG A 144 0.04 -5.95 -14.77
N PHE A 145 0.93 -6.71 -14.15
CA PHE A 145 2.34 -6.82 -14.56
C PHE A 145 2.69 -8.13 -15.25
N ARG A 146 1.70 -8.91 -15.72
CA ARG A 146 1.97 -10.13 -16.46
C ARG A 146 2.85 -9.84 -17.70
N GLY A 147 3.89 -10.66 -17.89
CA GLY A 147 4.85 -10.48 -18.99
C GLY A 147 5.82 -9.30 -18.81
N VAL A 148 5.90 -8.70 -17.63
CA VAL A 148 6.86 -7.66 -17.28
C VAL A 148 8.02 -8.27 -16.48
N PRO A 149 9.17 -8.60 -17.12
CA PRO A 149 10.24 -9.37 -16.46
C PRO A 149 10.95 -8.64 -15.31
N THR A 150 10.74 -7.32 -15.21
CA THR A 150 11.32 -6.49 -14.13
C THR A 150 10.43 -6.39 -12.89
N VAL A 151 9.28 -7.07 -12.86
CA VAL A 151 8.35 -7.08 -11.72
C VAL A 151 8.15 -8.52 -11.26
N GLU A 152 8.43 -8.77 -9.98
CA GLU A 152 8.13 -10.04 -9.31
C GLU A 152 7.16 -9.81 -8.16
N THR A 153 6.44 -10.87 -7.75
CA THR A 153 5.56 -10.85 -6.58
C THR A 153 6.05 -11.84 -5.52
N ARG A 154 5.91 -11.49 -4.25
CA ARG A 154 6.21 -12.34 -3.10
C ARG A 154 5.07 -12.29 -2.10
N GLU A 155 4.81 -13.40 -1.44
CA GLU A 155 3.85 -13.52 -0.37
C GLU A 155 4.59 -13.72 0.96
N PRO A 156 4.23 -13.00 2.03
CA PRO A 156 4.74 -13.31 3.36
C PRO A 156 4.21 -14.68 3.81
N GLY A 157 5.05 -15.45 4.49
CA GLY A 157 4.64 -16.65 5.21
C GLY A 157 3.67 -16.34 6.35
N LEU A 158 3.26 -17.36 7.11
CA LEU A 158 2.50 -17.20 8.35
C LEU A 158 3.46 -16.95 9.52
N GLY A 159 3.05 -16.09 10.45
CA GLY A 159 3.82 -15.79 11.65
C GLY A 159 5.08 -14.96 11.41
N ALA A 160 6.22 -15.43 11.92
CA ALA A 160 7.49 -14.68 11.84
C ALA A 160 8.22 -14.75 10.49
N ASP A 161 7.64 -15.43 9.49
CA ASP A 161 8.24 -15.61 8.17
C ASP A 161 8.06 -14.34 7.32
N LEU A 162 8.99 -13.41 7.48
CA LEU A 162 8.99 -12.14 6.78
C LEU A 162 9.58 -12.27 5.37
N PRO A 163 8.97 -11.63 4.36
CA PRO A 163 9.12 -12.03 2.96
C PRO A 163 10.36 -11.51 2.24
N LEU A 164 11.10 -10.55 2.81
CA LEU A 164 12.27 -9.99 2.15
C LEU A 164 13.50 -10.89 2.35
N THR A 165 14.14 -11.27 1.26
CA THR A 165 15.32 -12.18 1.26
C THR A 165 16.52 -11.56 0.58
N ARG A 166 16.44 -10.29 0.18
CA ARG A 166 17.52 -9.51 -0.43
C ARG A 166 17.41 -8.05 -0.04
N ASP A 167 18.46 -7.29 -0.28
CA ASP A 167 18.52 -5.86 0.01
C ASP A 167 18.03 -5.02 -1.17
N TYR A 168 17.43 -3.86 -0.85
CA TYR A 168 16.81 -2.94 -1.80
C TYR A 168 17.43 -1.55 -1.72
N ASP A 169 17.47 -0.85 -2.86
CA ASP A 169 17.83 0.56 -2.95
C ASP A 169 16.68 1.47 -2.48
N GLY A 170 15.45 0.95 -2.52
CA GLY A 170 14.27 1.63 -1.99
C GLY A 170 13.17 0.67 -1.60
N ILE A 171 12.51 0.97 -0.48
CA ILE A 171 11.32 0.23 -0.02
C ILE A 171 10.22 1.25 0.24
N ALA A 172 9.00 1.01 -0.28
CA ALA A 172 7.79 1.73 0.12
C ALA A 172 6.89 0.80 0.95
N CYS A 173 6.39 1.31 2.08
CA CYS A 173 5.42 0.66 2.96
C CYS A 173 4.37 1.72 3.33
N LEU A 174 3.33 1.84 2.50
CA LEU A 174 2.33 2.91 2.60
C LEU A 174 0.95 2.32 2.88
N GLU A 175 0.26 2.84 3.90
CA GLU A 175 -1.06 2.34 4.34
C GLU A 175 -1.01 0.84 4.69
N VAL A 176 -0.03 0.43 5.53
CA VAL A 176 0.22 -0.98 5.88
C VAL A 176 0.41 -1.18 7.37
N LEU A 177 1.23 -0.35 8.02
CA LEU A 177 1.68 -0.60 9.39
C LEU A 177 0.54 -0.59 10.41
N GLU A 178 -0.52 0.15 10.16
CA GLU A 178 -1.75 0.19 10.94
C GLU A 178 -2.60 -1.07 10.84
N HIS A 179 -2.32 -1.92 9.84
CA HIS A 179 -3.06 -3.17 9.55
C HIS A 179 -2.28 -4.44 9.90
N VAL A 180 -1.10 -4.31 10.52
CA VAL A 180 -0.28 -5.46 10.92
C VAL A 180 -0.22 -5.61 12.43
N ILE A 181 -0.20 -6.86 12.93
CA ILE A 181 -0.19 -7.15 14.37
C ILE A 181 1.14 -6.72 15.01
N ASN A 182 2.27 -6.89 14.30
CA ASN A 182 3.63 -6.65 14.82
C ASN A 182 4.36 -5.59 13.98
N PRO A 183 3.93 -4.32 13.96
CA PRO A 183 4.56 -3.29 13.12
C PRO A 183 6.02 -3.02 13.47
N LEU A 184 6.42 -3.17 14.74
CA LEU A 184 7.83 -3.07 15.14
C LEU A 184 8.70 -4.13 14.47
N GLN A 185 8.23 -5.37 14.36
CA GLN A 185 8.93 -6.43 13.66
C GLN A 185 9.04 -6.12 12.16
N VAL A 186 7.96 -5.62 11.56
CA VAL A 186 7.94 -5.23 10.15
C VAL A 186 8.95 -4.11 9.88
N VAL A 187 8.96 -3.02 10.64
CA VAL A 187 9.90 -1.92 10.38
C VAL A 187 11.36 -2.32 10.58
N ARG A 188 11.65 -3.24 11.52
CA ARG A 188 12.99 -3.82 11.67
C ARG A 188 13.41 -4.56 10.41
N HIS A 189 12.54 -5.44 9.94
CA HIS A 189 12.77 -6.22 8.72
C HIS A 189 12.99 -5.32 7.50
N LEU A 190 12.17 -4.27 7.32
CA LEU A 190 12.34 -3.33 6.23
C LEU A 190 13.69 -2.58 6.32
N ALA A 191 14.08 -2.14 7.51
CA ALA A 191 15.33 -1.43 7.73
C ALA A 191 16.58 -2.31 7.50
N GLU A 192 16.51 -3.58 7.91
CA GLU A 192 17.58 -4.57 7.71
C GLU A 192 17.82 -4.89 6.24
N HIS A 193 16.75 -4.84 5.41
CA HIS A 193 16.81 -5.11 3.98
C HIS A 193 16.96 -3.87 3.10
N LEU A 194 17.34 -2.73 3.65
CA LEU A 194 17.83 -1.60 2.87
C LEU A 194 19.34 -1.75 2.60
N LYS A 195 19.77 -1.48 1.40
CA LYS A 195 21.20 -1.30 1.09
C LYS A 195 21.76 -0.06 1.83
N PRO A 196 23.06 0.03 2.12
CA PRO A 196 23.68 1.27 2.60
C PRO A 196 23.36 2.43 1.66
N GLY A 197 22.78 3.51 2.18
CA GLY A 197 22.25 4.63 1.39
C GLY A 197 20.87 4.40 0.75
N GLY A 198 20.26 3.23 0.96
CA GLY A 198 18.90 2.92 0.52
C GLY A 198 17.83 3.72 1.28
N SER A 199 16.69 3.92 0.65
CA SER A 199 15.60 4.76 1.12
C SER A 199 14.37 3.96 1.55
N LEU A 200 13.82 4.27 2.72
CA LEU A 200 12.53 3.76 3.20
C LEU A 200 11.47 4.87 3.14
N PHE A 201 10.38 4.59 2.47
CA PHE A 201 9.23 5.47 2.34
C PHE A 201 8.05 4.82 3.03
N LEU A 202 7.49 5.48 4.05
CA LEU A 202 6.37 4.88 4.80
C LEU A 202 5.44 5.95 5.38
N ASN A 203 4.28 5.50 5.82
CA ASN A 203 3.41 6.18 6.76
C ASN A 203 2.94 5.19 7.82
N PHE A 204 2.37 5.68 8.91
CA PHE A 204 1.81 4.86 9.96
C PHE A 204 0.69 5.66 10.65
N VAL A 205 -0.54 5.34 10.32
CA VAL A 205 -1.72 6.03 10.84
C VAL A 205 -1.92 5.74 12.32
N GLU A 206 -2.26 6.75 13.13
CA GLU A 206 -2.42 6.61 14.59
C GLU A 206 -3.87 6.30 15.02
N GLU A 207 -4.87 6.46 14.18
CA GLU A 207 -6.28 6.36 14.59
C GLU A 207 -6.68 4.92 14.97
N PRO A 208 -6.75 4.56 16.28
CA PRO A 208 -7.36 3.31 16.69
C PRO A 208 -8.88 3.42 16.46
N GLY A 209 -9.44 2.47 15.73
CA GLY A 209 -10.89 2.42 15.45
C GLY A 209 -11.32 3.11 14.16
N GLY A 210 -10.38 3.59 13.34
CA GLY A 210 -10.62 3.77 11.91
C GLY A 210 -10.94 2.44 11.24
N ASP A 211 -11.60 2.47 10.10
CA ASP A 211 -11.92 1.26 9.35
C ASP A 211 -10.63 0.43 9.17
N GLU A 212 -10.56 -0.76 9.80
CA GLU A 212 -9.50 -1.77 9.68
C GLU A 212 -8.18 -1.51 10.44
N ASN A 213 -8.05 -0.43 11.22
CA ASN A 213 -6.85 -0.20 12.04
C ASN A 213 -6.85 -1.10 13.28
N LEU A 214 -5.68 -1.70 13.58
CA LEU A 214 -5.53 -2.66 14.67
C LEU A 214 -5.10 -1.96 15.97
N ALA A 215 -5.70 -2.37 17.09
CA ALA A 215 -5.29 -1.89 18.42
C ALA A 215 -3.85 -2.30 18.75
N GLU A 216 -3.43 -3.49 18.33
CA GLU A 216 -2.06 -4.01 18.46
C GLU A 216 -1.07 -3.13 17.69
N ALA A 217 -1.41 -2.73 16.47
CA ALA A 217 -0.60 -1.82 15.68
C ALA A 217 -0.44 -0.46 16.38
N ALA A 218 -1.53 0.09 16.89
CA ALA A 218 -1.51 1.36 17.63
C ALA A 218 -0.65 1.27 18.90
N ALA A 219 -0.68 0.13 19.60
CA ALA A 219 0.12 -0.10 20.83
C ALA A 219 1.63 -0.12 20.55
N GLU A 220 2.06 -0.68 19.42
CA GLU A 220 3.48 -0.77 19.05
C GLU A 220 4.00 0.44 18.24
N ARG A 221 3.12 1.36 17.83
CA ARG A 221 3.48 2.47 16.94
C ARG A 221 4.64 3.31 17.48
N ALA A 222 4.61 3.69 18.75
CA ALA A 222 5.67 4.50 19.36
C ALA A 222 7.03 3.80 19.32
N ALA A 223 7.07 2.50 19.64
CA ALA A 223 8.29 1.70 19.61
C ALA A 223 8.82 1.51 18.18
N ALA A 224 7.96 1.36 17.20
CA ALA A 224 8.33 1.28 15.79
C ALA A 224 8.97 2.58 15.30
N ILE A 225 8.39 3.74 15.65
CA ILE A 225 8.94 5.06 15.30
C ILE A 225 10.28 5.31 15.99
N GLU A 226 10.41 4.97 17.27
CA GLU A 226 11.67 5.08 17.99
C GLU A 226 12.78 4.24 17.35
N TYR A 227 12.44 2.99 16.97
CA TYR A 227 13.39 2.13 16.27
C TYR A 227 13.84 2.75 14.95
N LEU A 228 12.92 3.24 14.11
CA LEU A 228 13.24 3.89 12.84
C LEU A 228 14.18 5.08 13.02
N ASN A 229 13.88 5.97 13.99
CA ASN A 229 14.68 7.16 14.26
C ASN A 229 16.09 6.83 14.79
N ARG A 230 16.28 5.66 15.42
CA ARG A 230 17.57 5.19 15.90
C ARG A 230 18.38 4.45 14.83
N ALA A 231 17.70 3.64 14.00
CA ALA A 231 18.35 2.75 13.04
C ALA A 231 18.62 3.43 11.69
N LEU A 232 17.86 4.44 11.33
CA LEU A 232 17.90 5.12 10.04
C LEU A 232 18.01 6.64 10.22
N GLU A 233 18.51 7.32 9.19
CA GLU A 233 18.60 8.79 9.14
C GLU A 233 17.28 9.36 8.58
N PRO A 234 16.53 10.19 9.34
CA PRO A 234 15.30 10.78 8.85
C PRO A 234 15.58 11.94 7.89
N VAL A 235 15.06 11.84 6.66
CA VAL A 235 14.91 12.99 5.75
C VAL A 235 13.60 13.73 6.09
N THR A 236 12.57 12.97 6.39
CA THR A 236 11.29 13.40 6.97
C THR A 236 10.86 12.32 7.94
N ALA A 237 10.88 12.61 9.24
CA ALA A 237 10.50 11.65 10.28
C ALA A 237 8.99 11.48 10.38
N LEU A 238 8.55 10.31 10.87
CA LEU A 238 7.19 10.10 11.33
C LEU A 238 6.90 10.93 12.59
N ALA A 239 5.72 11.50 12.68
CA ALA A 239 5.25 12.13 13.91
C ALA A 239 4.95 11.06 14.97
N VAL A 240 5.32 11.35 16.22
CA VAL A 240 5.08 10.42 17.34
C VAL A 240 3.62 10.45 17.77
N ARG A 241 2.92 11.56 17.55
CA ARG A 241 1.51 11.76 17.94
C ARG A 241 0.73 12.47 16.84
N GLY A 242 -0.56 12.16 16.73
CA GLY A 242 -1.52 12.76 15.80
C GLY A 242 -1.75 11.90 14.56
N PRO A 243 -2.82 12.20 13.79
CA PRO A 243 -3.12 11.49 12.57
C PRO A 243 -1.97 11.69 11.59
N ASP A 244 -1.13 10.66 11.46
CA ASP A 244 0.03 10.73 10.59
C ASP A 244 -0.32 10.24 9.18
N VAL A 245 -0.99 11.11 8.43
CA VAL A 245 -1.14 10.97 6.99
C VAL A 245 0.14 11.41 6.25
N HIS A 246 1.18 11.82 7.03
CA HIS A 246 2.39 12.38 6.45
C HIS A 246 3.37 11.30 6.01
N ARG A 247 3.86 11.49 4.81
CA ARG A 247 4.83 10.63 4.14
C ARG A 247 6.18 10.78 4.82
N ALA A 248 6.66 9.75 5.47
CA ALA A 248 8.00 9.73 6.03
C ALA A 248 9.02 9.18 5.01
N HIS A 249 10.25 9.67 5.11
CA HIS A 249 11.38 9.23 4.31
C HIS A 249 12.60 9.09 5.22
N TYR A 250 13.14 7.90 5.27
CA TYR A 250 14.35 7.55 5.99
C TYR A 250 15.42 7.01 5.04
N VAL A 251 16.67 7.14 5.41
CA VAL A 251 17.81 6.61 4.64
C VAL A 251 18.67 5.75 5.57
N ARG A 252 19.12 4.58 5.07
CA ARG A 252 20.09 3.76 5.79
C ARG A 252 21.47 4.42 5.72
N PRO A 253 22.19 4.62 6.85
CA PRO A 253 23.52 5.18 6.84
C PRO A 253 24.48 4.42 5.91
N ARG A 254 25.39 5.14 5.26
CA ARG A 254 26.48 4.56 4.45
C ARG A 254 27.67 4.26 5.37
N ARG A 255 27.55 3.22 6.18
CA ARG A 255 28.70 2.74 6.97
C ARG A 255 29.47 1.68 6.21
#